data_bc6284dbeb04cd198591af45c32587c9
#
_entry.id   bc6284dbeb04cd198591af45c32587c9
#
_cell.length_a   1.000
_cell.length_b   1.000
_cell.length_c   1.000
_cell.angle_alpha   90.00
_cell.angle_beta   90.00
_cell.angle_gamma   90.00
#
_symmetry.space_group_name_H-M   'P 1'
#
loop_
_entity.id
_entity.type
_entity.pdbx_description
1 polymer ?
#
loop_
_entity_poly.entity_id
_entity_poly.type
_entity_poly.pdbx_seq_one_letter_code
_entity_poly.pdbx_strand_id
1 'polypeptide(L)'
;MTSIRVALGQLAPRLGDVAANLELHHRAIDEARGKKVDLLVFPELGLTGYLLQDLNAEVAMRRDDERLHDLAKAAAGMSTIVGFVERSDEEQLYIAAALLEEGEVRHVYRKSYLPNYGLFDERRFFGAGSQLRAVDSRLGVRLGLCICEDFWHLPVPYLLAEDGAQILVNISSSPGRDVAAVNDGGLGTANSWRTLMRTYAQLTTCFVVFVNRVGVEESVTFWGGSQVIDPAGDVVFEAPLLDRGLFVTDIDLDDVRRERTALPLLRDERPEFVLHQLERITRDHAGLGDDEQ
;
A
#
# COMPACT_ATOMS: atom_id res chain seq x y z
N MET A 1 3.04 -21.99 -10.57
CA MET A 1 3.35 -20.95 -11.57
C MET A 1 4.32 -20.01 -10.90
N THR A 2 5.45 -19.74 -11.51
CA THR A 2 6.45 -18.83 -10.95
C THR A 2 6.23 -17.39 -11.40
N SER A 3 5.53 -17.16 -12.52
CA SER A 3 5.23 -15.83 -13.06
C SER A 3 3.77 -15.44 -12.80
N ILE A 4 3.56 -14.20 -12.34
CA ILE A 4 2.24 -13.60 -12.18
C ILE A 4 2.17 -12.27 -12.93
N ARG A 5 0.97 -11.92 -13.38
CA ARG A 5 0.67 -10.66 -14.05
C ARG A 5 0.10 -9.66 -13.06
N VAL A 6 0.80 -8.54 -12.86
CA VAL A 6 0.44 -7.47 -11.95
C VAL A 6 -0.15 -6.30 -12.73
N ALA A 7 -1.25 -5.74 -12.25
CA ALA A 7 -1.86 -4.53 -12.79
C ALA A 7 -1.90 -3.40 -11.73
N LEU A 8 -1.42 -2.24 -12.13
CA LEU A 8 -1.40 -1.00 -11.36
C LEU A 8 -2.58 -0.14 -11.82
N GLY A 9 -3.63 -0.07 -11.01
CA GLY A 9 -4.81 0.74 -11.28
C GLY A 9 -4.58 2.20 -10.89
N GLN A 10 -3.80 2.93 -11.68
CA GLN A 10 -3.50 4.35 -11.45
C GLN A 10 -4.71 5.20 -11.81
N LEU A 11 -5.66 5.28 -10.88
CA LEU A 11 -6.96 5.90 -11.09
C LEU A 11 -7.01 7.35 -10.56
N ALA A 12 -8.03 8.09 -11.02
CA ALA A 12 -8.39 9.42 -10.55
C ALA A 12 -9.79 9.35 -9.90
N PRO A 13 -9.90 8.93 -8.64
CA PRO A 13 -11.18 8.87 -7.95
C PRO A 13 -11.82 10.26 -7.81
N ARG A 14 -13.16 10.30 -7.78
CA ARG A 14 -13.92 11.52 -7.49
C ARG A 14 -14.14 11.63 -5.99
N LEU A 15 -13.87 12.82 -5.45
CA LEU A 15 -14.02 13.10 -4.02
C LEU A 15 -15.49 12.89 -3.59
N GLY A 16 -15.72 12.00 -2.61
CA GLY A 16 -17.01 11.71 -2.02
C GLY A 16 -18.00 10.94 -2.92
N ASP A 17 -17.74 10.76 -4.21
CA ASP A 17 -18.64 10.10 -5.15
C ASP A 17 -18.35 8.58 -5.22
N VAL A 18 -18.78 7.87 -4.16
CA VAL A 18 -18.55 6.42 -4.04
C VAL A 18 -19.13 5.65 -5.22
N ALA A 19 -20.31 6.04 -5.72
CA ALA A 19 -20.99 5.34 -6.81
C ALA A 19 -20.15 5.42 -8.10
N ALA A 20 -19.68 6.60 -8.49
CA ALA A 20 -18.83 6.78 -9.65
C ALA A 20 -17.47 6.08 -9.49
N ASN A 21 -16.92 6.04 -8.26
CA ASN A 21 -15.67 5.36 -7.99
C ASN A 21 -15.83 3.84 -8.06
N LEU A 22 -16.93 3.26 -7.59
CA LEU A 22 -17.25 1.85 -7.77
C LEU A 22 -17.34 1.47 -9.26
N GLU A 23 -18.04 2.27 -10.07
CA GLU A 23 -18.07 2.06 -11.52
C GLU A 23 -16.67 2.12 -12.16
N LEU A 24 -15.82 3.04 -11.69
CA LEU A 24 -14.44 3.15 -12.15
C LEU A 24 -13.64 1.87 -11.84
N HIS A 25 -13.80 1.32 -10.62
CA HIS A 25 -13.16 0.08 -10.19
C HIS A 25 -13.71 -1.13 -10.98
N HIS A 26 -15.02 -1.24 -11.17
CA HIS A 26 -15.62 -2.32 -11.98
C HIS A 26 -15.06 -2.33 -13.41
N ARG A 27 -14.98 -1.17 -14.08
CA ARG A 27 -14.39 -1.09 -15.43
C ARG A 27 -12.92 -1.53 -15.44
N ALA A 28 -12.13 -1.14 -14.44
CA ALA A 28 -10.73 -1.56 -14.33
C ALA A 28 -10.59 -3.07 -14.04
N ILE A 29 -11.49 -3.64 -13.23
CA ILE A 29 -11.56 -5.09 -12.97
C ILE A 29 -11.88 -5.85 -14.26
N ASP A 30 -12.84 -5.38 -15.06
CA ASP A 30 -13.20 -6.02 -16.33
C ASP A 30 -12.04 -5.94 -17.35
N GLU A 31 -11.34 -4.80 -17.41
CA GLU A 31 -10.14 -4.64 -18.23
C GLU A 31 -9.02 -5.58 -17.77
N ALA A 32 -8.77 -5.66 -16.45
CA ALA A 32 -7.76 -6.54 -15.85
C ALA A 32 -8.05 -8.01 -16.14
N ARG A 33 -9.33 -8.42 -16.07
CA ARG A 33 -9.76 -9.77 -16.42
C ARG A 33 -9.47 -10.08 -17.89
N GLY A 34 -9.78 -9.15 -18.81
CA GLY A 34 -9.47 -9.27 -20.24
C GLY A 34 -7.97 -9.44 -20.52
N LYS A 35 -7.12 -8.86 -19.67
CA LYS A 35 -5.66 -8.94 -19.72
C LYS A 35 -5.08 -10.13 -18.93
N LYS A 36 -5.92 -10.96 -18.31
CA LYS A 36 -5.54 -12.12 -17.49
C LYS A 36 -4.60 -11.72 -16.32
N VAL A 37 -4.98 -10.69 -15.61
CA VAL A 37 -4.25 -10.19 -14.44
C VAL A 37 -4.44 -11.15 -13.26
N ASP A 38 -3.38 -11.41 -12.51
CA ASP A 38 -3.39 -12.23 -11.29
C ASP A 38 -3.48 -11.37 -10.04
N LEU A 39 -2.80 -10.21 -10.01
CA LEU A 39 -2.81 -9.22 -8.92
C LEU A 39 -3.19 -7.84 -9.47
N LEU A 40 -4.31 -7.31 -9.01
CA LEU A 40 -4.77 -5.95 -9.32
C LEU A 40 -4.70 -5.09 -8.07
N VAL A 41 -4.05 -3.93 -8.16
CA VAL A 41 -3.89 -3.03 -7.03
C VAL A 41 -4.45 -1.65 -7.38
N PHE A 42 -5.32 -1.15 -6.52
CA PHE A 42 -5.90 0.19 -6.59
C PHE A 42 -5.26 1.14 -5.55
N PRO A 43 -5.35 2.45 -5.72
CA PRO A 43 -4.71 3.40 -4.82
C PRO A 43 -5.42 3.52 -3.47
N GLU A 44 -4.75 4.17 -2.52
CA GLU A 44 -5.30 4.58 -1.23
C GLU A 44 -6.57 5.41 -1.44
N LEU A 45 -7.60 5.12 -0.63
CA LEU A 45 -8.91 5.80 -0.69
C LEU A 45 -9.50 5.86 -2.12
N GLY A 46 -9.21 4.83 -2.92
CA GLY A 46 -9.67 4.74 -4.31
C GLY A 46 -11.18 4.75 -4.45
N LEU A 47 -11.91 4.25 -3.43
CA LEU A 47 -13.38 4.23 -3.43
C LEU A 47 -14.03 5.54 -3.00
N THR A 48 -13.26 6.45 -2.35
CA THR A 48 -13.86 7.61 -1.68
C THR A 48 -13.26 8.96 -2.09
N GLY A 49 -12.02 8.97 -2.60
CA GLY A 49 -11.21 10.19 -2.67
C GLY A 49 -10.51 10.46 -1.33
N TYR A 50 -9.62 11.46 -1.30
CA TYR A 50 -8.69 11.67 -0.18
C TYR A 50 -9.10 12.83 0.74
N LEU A 51 -9.41 14.00 0.20
CA LEU A 51 -9.68 15.25 0.99
C LEU A 51 -11.13 15.33 1.49
N LEU A 52 -11.62 14.24 2.10
CA LEU A 52 -13.03 14.07 2.48
C LEU A 52 -13.49 14.97 3.63
N GLN A 53 -12.58 15.30 4.56
CA GLN A 53 -12.93 16.06 5.77
C GLN A 53 -14.16 15.46 6.51
N ASP A 54 -15.22 16.23 6.71
CA ASP A 54 -16.41 15.76 7.42
C ASP A 54 -17.23 14.70 6.65
N LEU A 55 -17.00 14.53 5.34
CA LEU A 55 -17.64 13.49 4.54
C LEU A 55 -17.14 12.06 4.87
N ASN A 56 -16.03 11.94 5.61
CA ASN A 56 -15.46 10.63 5.96
C ASN A 56 -16.51 9.66 6.55
N ALA A 57 -17.36 10.16 7.46
CA ALA A 57 -18.38 9.33 8.10
C ALA A 57 -19.50 8.90 7.13
N GLU A 58 -19.82 9.71 6.10
CA GLU A 58 -20.89 9.42 5.14
C GLU A 58 -20.46 8.37 4.11
N VAL A 59 -19.18 8.39 3.70
CA VAL A 59 -18.65 7.49 2.67
C VAL A 59 -18.08 6.19 3.23
N ALA A 60 -17.92 6.09 4.56
CA ALA A 60 -17.32 4.94 5.23
C ALA A 60 -18.12 3.66 4.98
N MET A 61 -17.41 2.55 4.86
CA MET A 61 -17.95 1.21 4.63
C MET A 61 -17.53 0.28 5.77
N ARG A 62 -18.44 -0.59 6.20
CA ARG A 62 -18.08 -1.69 7.08
C ARG A 62 -17.41 -2.78 6.25
N ARG A 63 -16.68 -3.69 6.92
CA ARG A 63 -16.05 -4.83 6.25
C ARG A 63 -17.03 -5.73 5.51
N ASP A 64 -18.26 -5.83 6.01
CA ASP A 64 -19.37 -6.62 5.45
C ASP A 64 -20.30 -5.80 4.52
N ASP A 65 -19.86 -4.62 4.06
CA ASP A 65 -20.62 -3.77 3.15
C ASP A 65 -20.83 -4.45 1.79
N GLU A 66 -22.08 -4.43 1.31
CA GLU A 66 -22.46 -5.07 0.04
C GLU A 66 -21.62 -4.56 -1.14
N ARG A 67 -21.22 -3.28 -1.14
CA ARG A 67 -20.40 -2.67 -2.19
C ARG A 67 -19.00 -3.30 -2.27
N LEU A 68 -18.37 -3.64 -1.13
CA LEU A 68 -17.10 -4.36 -1.08
C LEU A 68 -17.29 -5.81 -1.55
N HIS A 69 -18.35 -6.47 -1.14
CA HIS A 69 -18.67 -7.83 -1.60
C HIS A 69 -18.97 -7.90 -3.09
N ASP A 70 -19.64 -6.89 -3.66
CA ASP A 70 -19.89 -6.84 -5.11
C ASP A 70 -18.58 -6.64 -5.89
N LEU A 71 -17.66 -5.80 -5.40
CA LEU A 71 -16.32 -5.70 -5.98
C LEU A 71 -15.56 -7.02 -5.86
N ALA A 72 -15.63 -7.70 -4.71
CA ALA A 72 -14.98 -9.00 -4.50
C ALA A 72 -15.50 -10.05 -5.49
N LYS A 73 -16.81 -10.15 -5.68
CA LYS A 73 -17.42 -11.03 -6.68
C LYS A 73 -16.99 -10.66 -8.11
N ALA A 74 -16.98 -9.36 -8.43
CA ALA A 74 -16.52 -8.88 -9.71
C ALA A 74 -15.04 -9.23 -9.95
N ALA A 75 -14.19 -9.20 -8.91
CA ALA A 75 -12.78 -9.52 -8.99
C ALA A 75 -12.44 -11.02 -8.84
N ALA A 76 -13.46 -11.90 -8.77
CA ALA A 76 -13.22 -13.33 -8.61
C ALA A 76 -12.27 -13.87 -9.70
N GLY A 77 -11.29 -14.68 -9.27
CA GLY A 77 -10.24 -15.22 -10.12
C GLY A 77 -8.94 -14.41 -10.14
N MET A 78 -8.88 -13.23 -9.51
CA MET A 78 -7.67 -12.46 -9.27
C MET A 78 -7.59 -11.99 -7.80
N SER A 79 -6.38 -11.74 -7.30
CA SER A 79 -6.18 -11.02 -6.04
C SER A 79 -6.34 -9.54 -6.31
N THR A 80 -7.22 -8.85 -5.57
CA THR A 80 -7.45 -7.42 -5.80
C THR A 80 -7.34 -6.65 -4.49
N ILE A 81 -6.61 -5.53 -4.50
CA ILE A 81 -6.44 -4.66 -3.34
C ILE A 81 -7.12 -3.34 -3.61
N VAL A 82 -8.02 -2.93 -2.72
CA VAL A 82 -8.79 -1.68 -2.80
C VAL A 82 -8.62 -0.83 -1.56
N GLY A 83 -8.45 0.49 -1.74
CA GLY A 83 -8.37 1.47 -0.65
C GLY A 83 -9.71 2.14 -0.38
N PHE A 84 -10.11 2.22 0.88
CA PHE A 84 -11.41 2.78 1.30
C PHE A 84 -11.36 3.36 2.72
N VAL A 85 -12.42 4.08 3.11
CA VAL A 85 -12.66 4.46 4.51
C VAL A 85 -13.43 3.33 5.19
N GLU A 86 -12.80 2.68 6.19
CA GLU A 86 -13.46 1.65 6.99
C GLU A 86 -14.16 2.27 8.19
N ARG A 87 -15.38 1.80 8.48
CA ARG A 87 -16.06 2.01 9.76
C ARG A 87 -16.04 0.71 10.55
N SER A 88 -15.40 0.71 11.72
CA SER A 88 -15.34 -0.45 12.60
C SER A 88 -16.69 -0.71 13.32
N ASP A 89 -16.74 -1.84 14.05
CA ASP A 89 -17.91 -2.19 14.87
C ASP A 89 -18.10 -1.22 16.05
N GLU A 90 -17.02 -0.58 16.49
CA GLU A 90 -17.02 0.45 17.53
C GLU A 90 -17.24 1.88 16.96
N GLU A 91 -17.70 1.99 15.71
CA GLU A 91 -17.97 3.25 15.01
C GLU A 91 -16.73 4.16 14.79
N GLN A 92 -15.52 3.58 14.90
CA GLN A 92 -14.29 4.29 14.56
C GLN A 92 -14.00 4.23 13.06
N LEU A 93 -13.44 5.31 12.53
CA LEU A 93 -13.04 5.39 11.11
C LEU A 93 -11.55 5.10 10.95
N TYR A 94 -11.23 4.38 9.88
CA TYR A 94 -9.86 4.04 9.51
C TYR A 94 -9.63 4.23 8.01
N ILE A 95 -8.44 4.61 7.63
CA ILE A 95 -7.96 4.43 6.25
C ILE A 95 -7.56 2.97 6.11
N ALA A 96 -8.17 2.25 5.18
CA ALA A 96 -8.03 0.82 5.08
C ALA A 96 -7.73 0.34 3.65
N ALA A 97 -7.08 -0.83 3.58
CA ALA A 97 -6.86 -1.60 2.36
C ALA A 97 -7.50 -2.98 2.52
N ALA A 98 -8.41 -3.34 1.62
CA ALA A 98 -9.02 -4.67 1.58
C ALA A 98 -8.36 -5.53 0.51
N LEU A 99 -8.00 -6.77 0.88
CA LEU A 99 -7.66 -7.85 -0.05
C LEU A 99 -8.94 -8.62 -0.39
N LEU A 100 -9.30 -8.57 -1.66
CA LEU A 100 -10.44 -9.27 -2.23
C LEU A 100 -9.96 -10.49 -3.01
N GLU A 101 -10.40 -11.67 -2.63
CA GLU A 101 -10.07 -12.93 -3.30
C GLU A 101 -11.26 -13.86 -3.27
N GLU A 102 -11.42 -14.66 -4.32
CA GLU A 102 -12.42 -15.73 -4.38
C GLU A 102 -13.88 -15.26 -4.13
N GLY A 103 -14.16 -14.00 -4.43
CA GLY A 103 -15.47 -13.37 -4.20
C GLY A 103 -15.71 -12.87 -2.78
N GLU A 104 -14.69 -12.85 -1.93
CA GLU A 104 -14.77 -12.52 -0.51
C GLU A 104 -13.76 -11.42 -0.11
N VAL A 105 -14.06 -10.69 0.96
CA VAL A 105 -13.12 -9.79 1.65
C VAL A 105 -12.26 -10.64 2.58
N ARG A 106 -11.08 -11.04 2.10
CA ARG A 106 -10.17 -11.97 2.82
C ARG A 106 -9.44 -11.31 3.98
N HIS A 107 -9.02 -10.08 3.79
CA HIS A 107 -8.27 -9.32 4.80
C HIS A 107 -8.55 -7.84 4.67
N VAL A 108 -8.52 -7.13 5.81
CA VAL A 108 -8.54 -5.67 5.86
C VAL A 108 -7.38 -5.21 6.71
N TYR A 109 -6.51 -4.42 6.12
CA TYR A 109 -5.41 -3.73 6.80
C TYR A 109 -5.81 -2.28 7.08
N ARG A 110 -5.58 -1.80 8.29
CA ARG A 110 -5.79 -0.40 8.72
C ARG A 110 -4.46 0.32 8.77
N LYS A 111 -4.36 1.49 8.17
CA LYS A 111 -3.15 2.33 8.16
C LYS A 111 -2.62 2.56 9.56
N SER A 112 -1.35 2.24 9.80
CA SER A 112 -0.72 2.32 11.11
C SER A 112 -0.18 3.71 11.41
N TYR A 113 0.37 4.39 10.40
CA TYR A 113 0.96 5.72 10.54
C TYR A 113 0.12 6.75 9.79
N LEU A 114 -0.45 7.68 10.57
CA LEU A 114 -1.33 8.74 10.06
C LEU A 114 -0.55 10.06 10.03
N PRO A 115 -0.21 10.59 8.84
CA PRO A 115 0.47 11.87 8.74
C PRO A 115 -0.41 13.01 9.25
N ASN A 116 0.21 13.93 10.00
CA ASN A 116 -0.44 15.12 10.55
C ASN A 116 0.50 16.31 10.43
N TYR A 117 0.98 16.55 9.20
CA TYR A 117 1.92 17.63 8.86
C TYR A 117 1.67 18.12 7.43
N GLY A 118 2.05 19.36 7.15
CA GLY A 118 1.86 19.98 5.85
C GLY A 118 0.37 20.09 5.49
N LEU A 119 -0.05 19.41 4.43
CA LEU A 119 -1.46 19.35 4.01
C LEU A 119 -2.23 18.19 4.62
N PHE A 120 -1.56 17.31 5.36
CA PHE A 120 -2.16 16.12 5.94
C PHE A 120 -2.73 16.41 7.33
N ASP A 121 -3.96 15.94 7.58
CA ASP A 121 -4.67 16.06 8.87
C ASP A 121 -5.44 14.75 9.18
N GLU A 122 -4.79 13.60 8.93
CA GLU A 122 -5.46 12.29 9.04
C GLU A 122 -5.84 11.95 10.47
N ARG A 123 -5.01 12.29 11.46
CA ARG A 123 -5.28 12.01 12.88
C ARG A 123 -6.53 12.68 13.42
N ARG A 124 -7.02 13.72 12.76
CA ARG A 124 -8.26 14.38 13.14
C ARG A 124 -9.47 13.50 12.90
N PHE A 125 -9.43 12.64 11.89
CA PHE A 125 -10.60 11.90 11.40
C PHE A 125 -10.47 10.39 11.61
N PHE A 126 -9.25 9.86 11.66
CA PHE A 126 -9.01 8.42 11.62
C PHE A 126 -8.23 7.91 12.82
N GLY A 127 -8.56 6.69 13.23
CA GLY A 127 -7.77 5.91 14.17
C GLY A 127 -6.58 5.25 13.49
N ALA A 128 -5.49 5.07 14.22
CA ALA A 128 -4.35 4.29 13.76
C ALA A 128 -4.62 2.78 13.88
N GLY A 129 -4.24 2.02 12.84
CA GLY A 129 -4.22 0.57 12.90
C GLY A 129 -3.20 0.07 13.91
N SER A 130 -3.51 -1.03 14.58
CA SER A 130 -2.65 -1.64 15.60
C SER A 130 -2.14 -3.04 15.24
N GLN A 131 -2.53 -3.56 14.07
CA GLN A 131 -2.13 -4.90 13.63
C GLN A 131 -1.41 -4.82 12.30
N LEU A 132 -0.26 -5.47 12.25
CA LEU A 132 0.55 -5.60 11.05
C LEU A 132 0.80 -7.09 10.80
N ARG A 133 0.37 -7.59 9.64
CA ARG A 133 0.52 -9.01 9.27
C ARG A 133 0.71 -9.16 7.78
N ALA A 134 1.63 -10.03 7.40
CA ALA A 134 1.66 -10.59 6.07
C ALA A 134 0.56 -11.65 5.94
N VAL A 135 -0.14 -11.68 4.81
CA VAL A 135 -1.30 -12.56 4.60
C VAL A 135 -1.08 -13.49 3.43
N ASP A 136 -1.50 -14.74 3.59
CA ASP A 136 -1.46 -15.71 2.51
C ASP A 136 -2.42 -15.30 1.40
N SER A 137 -1.98 -15.40 0.16
CA SER A 137 -2.78 -15.08 -1.02
C SER A 137 -2.97 -16.31 -1.91
N ARG A 138 -4.01 -16.26 -2.74
CA ARG A 138 -4.23 -17.27 -3.79
C ARG A 138 -3.08 -17.38 -4.81
N LEU A 139 -2.18 -16.42 -4.82
CA LEU A 139 -0.99 -16.41 -5.68
C LEU A 139 0.09 -17.40 -5.24
N GLY A 140 -0.07 -18.02 -4.06
CA GLY A 140 0.92 -18.91 -3.45
C GLY A 140 2.09 -18.17 -2.80
N VAL A 141 1.94 -16.86 -2.57
CA VAL A 141 2.90 -16.01 -1.85
C VAL A 141 2.18 -15.20 -0.79
N ARG A 142 2.92 -14.70 0.21
CA ARG A 142 2.40 -13.80 1.24
C ARG A 142 2.54 -12.34 0.81
N LEU A 143 1.47 -11.58 1.01
CA LEU A 143 1.39 -10.16 0.74
C LEU A 143 1.53 -9.36 2.04
N GLY A 144 2.37 -8.34 2.04
CA GLY A 144 2.43 -7.32 3.07
C GLY A 144 1.73 -6.06 2.59
N LEU A 145 0.58 -5.70 3.20
CA LEU A 145 -0.16 -4.50 2.81
C LEU A 145 0.33 -3.30 3.62
N CYS A 146 0.57 -2.19 2.92
CA CYS A 146 0.96 -0.89 3.47
C CYS A 146 0.12 0.21 2.82
N ILE A 147 -0.08 1.30 3.54
CA ILE A 147 -0.82 2.45 3.02
C ILE A 147 0.05 3.71 3.19
N CYS A 148 0.54 4.23 2.07
CA CYS A 148 1.20 5.53 1.93
C CYS A 148 2.26 5.79 3.01
N GLU A 149 1.93 6.56 4.06
CA GLU A 149 2.82 6.96 5.16
C GLU A 149 3.50 5.78 5.85
N ASP A 150 2.89 4.60 5.85
CA ASP A 150 3.48 3.40 6.44
C ASP A 150 4.88 3.09 5.90
N PHE A 151 5.12 3.39 4.61
CA PHE A 151 6.43 3.18 3.97
C PHE A 151 7.50 4.19 4.39
N TRP A 152 7.13 5.32 5.01
CA TRP A 152 8.08 6.28 5.58
C TRP A 152 8.57 5.88 6.97
N HIS A 153 8.02 4.79 7.53
CA HIS A 153 8.36 4.26 8.83
C HIS A 153 9.01 2.88 8.71
N LEU A 154 10.30 2.79 9.00
CA LEU A 154 11.12 1.57 8.89
C LEU A 154 10.48 0.29 9.45
N PRO A 155 9.79 0.33 10.62
CA PRO A 155 9.24 -0.90 11.19
C PRO A 155 8.19 -1.59 10.31
N VAL A 156 7.43 -0.87 9.48
CA VAL A 156 6.31 -1.47 8.73
C VAL A 156 6.81 -2.45 7.66
N PRO A 157 7.62 -2.05 6.67
CA PRO A 157 8.11 -3.00 5.66
C PRO A 157 9.03 -4.07 6.29
N TYR A 158 9.80 -3.72 7.32
CA TYR A 158 10.64 -4.66 8.05
C TYR A 158 9.83 -5.78 8.69
N LEU A 159 8.84 -5.44 9.52
CA LEU A 159 8.00 -6.43 10.23
C LEU A 159 7.16 -7.29 9.27
N LEU A 160 6.70 -6.73 8.15
CA LEU A 160 5.99 -7.50 7.13
C LEU A 160 6.91 -8.51 6.44
N ALA A 161 8.16 -8.14 6.17
CA ALA A 161 9.15 -9.05 5.60
C ALA A 161 9.52 -10.17 6.58
N GLU A 162 9.73 -9.83 7.88
CA GLU A 162 9.95 -10.80 8.96
C GLU A 162 8.76 -11.76 9.14
N ASP A 163 7.53 -11.26 8.97
CA ASP A 163 6.31 -12.09 8.96
C ASP A 163 6.13 -12.88 7.64
N GLY A 164 7.13 -12.88 6.77
CA GLY A 164 7.23 -13.72 5.59
C GLY A 164 6.62 -13.14 4.32
N ALA A 165 6.36 -11.85 4.24
CA ALA A 165 5.93 -11.23 2.97
C ALA A 165 6.98 -11.46 1.88
N GLN A 166 6.49 -11.67 0.66
CA GLN A 166 7.29 -11.80 -0.55
C GLN A 166 6.99 -10.67 -1.53
N ILE A 167 5.82 -10.05 -1.39
CA ILE A 167 5.41 -8.85 -2.10
C ILE A 167 4.90 -7.85 -1.07
N LEU A 168 5.54 -6.69 -0.99
CA LEU A 168 5.06 -5.53 -0.25
C LEU A 168 4.22 -4.68 -1.19
N VAL A 169 2.95 -4.49 -0.85
CA VAL A 169 2.02 -3.68 -1.65
C VAL A 169 1.74 -2.40 -0.91
N ASN A 170 2.16 -1.28 -1.48
CA ASN A 170 1.89 0.05 -0.94
C ASN A 170 0.92 0.82 -1.83
N ILE A 171 -0.29 1.03 -1.33
CA ILE A 171 -1.29 1.89 -1.98
C ILE A 171 -1.18 3.31 -1.44
N SER A 172 -1.21 4.30 -2.33
CA SER A 172 -0.91 5.69 -1.96
C SER A 172 -1.84 6.72 -2.60
N SER A 173 -2.01 7.83 -1.88
CA SER A 173 -2.52 9.11 -2.37
C SER A 173 -1.46 10.19 -2.12
N SER A 174 -0.27 9.97 -2.69
CA SER A 174 0.87 10.88 -2.51
C SER A 174 0.73 12.10 -3.41
N PRO A 175 0.70 13.32 -2.83
CA PRO A 175 0.61 14.56 -3.60
C PRO A 175 1.96 14.95 -4.20
N GLY A 176 1.91 15.68 -5.32
CA GLY A 176 3.08 16.33 -5.89
C GLY A 176 3.53 17.49 -5.02
N ARG A 177 4.77 17.48 -4.57
CA ARG A 177 5.45 18.60 -3.89
C ARG A 177 6.69 18.97 -4.68
N ASP A 178 7.17 20.20 -4.44
CA ASP A 178 8.41 20.72 -5.04
C ASP A 178 8.37 20.76 -6.58
N VAL A 179 7.21 21.18 -7.14
CA VAL A 179 7.08 21.43 -8.57
C VAL A 179 8.14 22.47 -9.04
N ALA A 180 8.60 23.34 -8.13
CA ALA A 180 9.66 24.31 -8.40
C ALA A 180 11.09 23.68 -8.37
N ALA A 181 11.27 22.49 -7.81
CA ALA A 181 12.54 21.78 -7.75
C ALA A 181 12.74 20.81 -8.92
N VAL A 182 12.03 21.00 -10.02
CA VAL A 182 12.20 20.23 -11.27
C VAL A 182 13.51 20.63 -11.92
N ASN A 183 14.62 20.32 -11.25
CA ASN A 183 15.93 20.26 -11.87
C ASN A 183 16.13 18.80 -12.31
N ASP A 184 16.29 18.57 -13.60
CA ASP A 184 16.55 17.28 -14.24
C ASP A 184 15.40 16.24 -14.28
N GLY A 185 14.17 16.68 -14.53
CA GLY A 185 13.12 15.79 -15.11
C GLY A 185 12.25 15.02 -14.14
N GLY A 186 12.11 15.41 -12.87
CA GLY A 186 11.20 14.72 -11.95
C GLY A 186 10.66 15.58 -10.81
N LEU A 187 9.44 15.25 -10.34
CA LEU A 187 8.90 15.79 -9.10
C LEU A 187 9.76 15.31 -7.92
N GLY A 188 10.17 16.20 -7.02
CA GLY A 188 11.00 15.86 -5.86
C GLY A 188 10.41 14.73 -5.01
N THR A 189 9.08 14.74 -4.83
CA THR A 189 8.34 13.68 -4.15
C THR A 189 8.50 12.32 -4.85
N ALA A 190 8.41 12.27 -6.18
CA ALA A 190 8.55 11.02 -6.94
C ALA A 190 9.95 10.41 -6.77
N ASN A 191 11.00 11.24 -6.75
CA ASN A 191 12.37 10.79 -6.55
C ASN A 191 12.58 10.21 -5.13
N SER A 192 12.01 10.84 -4.10
CA SER A 192 12.05 10.32 -2.73
C SER A 192 11.36 8.95 -2.64
N TRP A 193 10.19 8.80 -3.25
CA TRP A 193 9.48 7.52 -3.32
C TRP A 193 10.28 6.45 -4.06
N ARG A 194 10.89 6.76 -5.21
CA ARG A 194 11.74 5.80 -5.95
C ARG A 194 12.89 5.29 -5.09
N THR A 195 13.57 6.20 -4.38
CA THR A 195 14.67 5.83 -3.47
C THR A 195 14.17 4.91 -2.36
N LEU A 196 13.07 5.29 -1.71
CA LEU A 196 12.49 4.54 -0.59
C LEU A 196 12.08 3.13 -1.00
N MET A 197 11.34 2.99 -2.10
CA MET A 197 10.86 1.69 -2.60
C MET A 197 12.00 0.76 -2.99
N ARG A 198 13.01 1.27 -3.71
CA ARG A 198 14.20 0.50 -4.09
C ARG A 198 14.98 0.02 -2.87
N THR A 199 15.14 0.90 -1.87
CA THR A 199 15.82 0.57 -0.63
C THR A 199 15.09 -0.56 0.11
N TYR A 200 13.77 -0.48 0.26
CA TYR A 200 13.04 -1.55 0.93
C TYR A 200 13.04 -2.84 0.13
N ALA A 201 12.89 -2.80 -1.19
CA ALA A 201 12.97 -3.99 -2.02
C ALA A 201 14.29 -4.76 -1.78
N GLN A 202 15.41 -4.05 -1.79
CA GLN A 202 16.74 -4.62 -1.54
C GLN A 202 16.91 -5.14 -0.10
N LEU A 203 16.54 -4.34 0.91
CA LEU A 203 16.76 -4.71 2.32
C LEU A 203 15.85 -5.86 2.76
N THR A 204 14.63 -5.93 2.24
CA THR A 204 13.66 -6.98 2.59
C THR A 204 13.69 -8.15 1.61
N THR A 205 14.41 -8.02 0.49
CA THR A 205 14.41 -9.02 -0.60
C THR A 205 13.00 -9.42 -1.05
N CYS A 206 12.11 -8.42 -1.12
CA CYS A 206 10.72 -8.55 -1.55
C CYS A 206 10.48 -7.76 -2.83
N PHE A 207 9.50 -8.17 -3.64
CA PHE A 207 8.91 -7.26 -4.60
C PHE A 207 8.25 -6.10 -3.87
N VAL A 208 8.32 -4.89 -4.45
CA VAL A 208 7.52 -3.74 -4.02
C VAL A 208 6.57 -3.36 -5.15
N VAL A 209 5.28 -3.39 -4.88
CA VAL A 209 4.22 -2.92 -5.77
C VAL A 209 3.66 -1.63 -5.19
N PHE A 210 3.95 -0.51 -5.82
CA PHE A 210 3.51 0.81 -5.42
C PHE A 210 2.43 1.31 -6.37
N VAL A 211 1.25 1.65 -5.85
CA VAL A 211 0.16 2.22 -6.64
C VAL A 211 -0.27 3.54 -6.05
N ASN A 212 -0.01 4.61 -6.79
CA ASN A 212 -0.38 5.96 -6.42
C ASN A 212 -1.56 6.44 -7.28
N ARG A 213 -2.48 7.17 -6.68
CA ARG A 213 -3.54 7.82 -7.44
C ARG A 213 -2.98 8.93 -8.34
N VAL A 214 -3.78 9.32 -9.32
CA VAL A 214 -3.49 10.43 -10.23
C VAL A 214 -4.67 11.41 -10.24
N GLY A 215 -4.43 12.62 -10.72
CA GLY A 215 -5.46 13.64 -10.91
C GLY A 215 -5.41 14.77 -9.90
N VAL A 216 -6.39 15.64 -9.96
CA VAL A 216 -6.51 16.81 -9.09
C VAL A 216 -7.73 16.64 -8.20
N GLU A 217 -7.55 16.95 -6.92
CA GLU A 217 -8.61 17.00 -5.92
C GLU A 217 -8.49 18.31 -5.16
N GLU A 218 -9.47 19.19 -5.30
CA GLU A 218 -9.38 20.57 -4.86
C GLU A 218 -8.16 21.29 -5.44
N SER A 219 -7.19 21.68 -4.61
CA SER A 219 -5.93 22.33 -5.01
C SER A 219 -4.72 21.38 -5.03
N VAL A 220 -4.94 20.08 -4.78
CA VAL A 220 -3.87 19.08 -4.65
C VAL A 220 -3.77 18.25 -5.92
N THR A 221 -2.57 18.18 -6.48
CA THR A 221 -2.26 17.31 -7.62
C THR A 221 -1.59 16.03 -7.15
N PHE A 222 -2.17 14.88 -7.52
CA PHE A 222 -1.60 13.56 -7.32
C PHE A 222 -0.91 13.11 -8.60
N TRP A 223 0.32 12.62 -8.48
CA TRP A 223 1.24 12.51 -9.62
C TRP A 223 1.26 11.15 -10.31
N GLY A 224 0.60 10.12 -9.77
CA GLY A 224 0.66 8.77 -10.33
C GLY A 224 2.04 8.13 -10.18
N GLY A 225 2.70 7.75 -11.29
CA GLY A 225 4.04 7.17 -11.25
C GLY A 225 4.10 5.86 -10.47
N SER A 226 3.06 5.05 -10.55
CA SER A 226 2.99 3.73 -9.91
C SER A 226 4.11 2.82 -10.42
N GLN A 227 4.67 1.96 -9.56
CA GLN A 227 5.87 1.19 -9.89
C GLN A 227 5.80 -0.25 -9.39
N VAL A 228 6.55 -1.12 -10.07
CA VAL A 228 6.93 -2.45 -9.59
C VAL A 228 8.44 -2.50 -9.52
N ILE A 229 8.97 -2.87 -8.35
CA ILE A 229 10.40 -3.00 -8.06
C ILE A 229 10.65 -4.47 -7.71
N ASP A 230 11.70 -5.05 -8.27
CA ASP A 230 12.10 -6.43 -7.96
C ASP A 230 12.89 -6.55 -6.65
N PRO A 231 13.12 -7.76 -6.12
CA PRO A 231 13.86 -7.96 -4.87
C PRO A 231 15.33 -7.48 -4.89
N ALA A 232 15.92 -7.28 -6.06
CA ALA A 232 17.26 -6.70 -6.22
C ALA A 232 17.24 -5.16 -6.16
N GLY A 233 16.05 -4.54 -6.15
CA GLY A 233 15.86 -3.09 -6.14
C GLY A 233 15.83 -2.47 -7.52
N ASP A 234 15.71 -3.26 -8.58
CA ASP A 234 15.59 -2.74 -9.94
C ASP A 234 14.13 -2.49 -10.32
N VAL A 235 13.92 -1.43 -11.11
CA VAL A 235 12.58 -1.05 -11.59
C VAL A 235 12.16 -1.99 -12.70
N VAL A 236 11.18 -2.86 -12.42
CA VAL A 236 10.56 -3.73 -13.42
C VAL A 236 9.63 -2.93 -14.33
N PHE A 237 8.87 -2.02 -13.73
CA PHE A 237 7.92 -1.18 -14.45
C PHE A 237 7.66 0.13 -13.71
N GLU A 238 7.49 1.21 -14.46
CA GLU A 238 7.05 2.52 -13.96
C GLU A 238 5.96 3.08 -14.88
N ALA A 239 4.80 3.40 -14.29
CA ALA A 239 3.71 4.05 -15.00
C ALA A 239 4.02 5.54 -15.26
N PRO A 240 3.53 6.12 -16.37
CA PRO A 240 3.72 7.54 -16.65
C PRO A 240 3.17 8.43 -15.54
N LEU A 241 3.83 9.57 -15.32
CA LEU A 241 3.34 10.60 -14.41
C LEU A 241 2.07 11.24 -15.01
N LEU A 242 1.10 11.57 -14.15
CA LEU A 242 -0.13 12.29 -14.47
C LEU A 242 -1.12 11.53 -15.40
N ASP A 243 -0.74 10.40 -15.96
CA ASP A 243 -1.60 9.60 -16.81
C ASP A 243 -2.46 8.64 -15.97
N ARG A 244 -3.77 8.58 -16.28
CA ARG A 244 -4.67 7.59 -15.70
C ARG A 244 -4.74 6.34 -16.55
N GLY A 245 -4.80 5.17 -15.94
CA GLY A 245 -4.94 3.91 -16.68
C GLY A 245 -4.72 2.67 -15.84
N LEU A 246 -4.86 1.54 -16.51
CA LEU A 246 -4.48 0.23 -16.00
C LEU A 246 -3.17 -0.20 -16.67
N PHE A 247 -2.08 -0.16 -15.91
CA PHE A 247 -0.75 -0.52 -16.39
C PHE A 247 -0.40 -1.93 -15.92
N VAL A 248 0.11 -2.75 -16.86
CA VAL A 248 0.29 -4.19 -16.61
C VAL A 248 1.75 -4.58 -16.86
N THR A 249 2.31 -5.38 -15.96
CA THR A 249 3.62 -6.00 -16.11
C THR A 249 3.60 -7.43 -15.57
N ASP A 250 4.53 -8.25 -15.99
CA ASP A 250 4.72 -9.60 -15.46
C ASP A 250 5.93 -9.61 -14.51
N ILE A 251 5.84 -10.36 -13.40
CA ILE A 251 6.94 -10.60 -12.46
C ILE A 251 7.15 -12.10 -12.26
N ASP A 252 8.40 -12.52 -12.02
CA ASP A 252 8.75 -13.89 -11.71
C ASP A 252 8.98 -14.08 -10.21
N LEU A 253 8.06 -14.74 -9.52
CA LEU A 253 8.13 -14.96 -8.08
C LEU A 253 9.39 -15.72 -7.63
N ASP A 254 10.06 -16.45 -8.53
CA ASP A 254 11.34 -17.10 -8.23
C ASP A 254 12.48 -16.09 -7.99
N ASP A 255 12.33 -14.83 -8.39
CA ASP A 255 13.31 -13.77 -8.10
C ASP A 255 13.49 -13.57 -6.59
N VAL A 256 12.40 -13.68 -5.81
CA VAL A 256 12.48 -13.62 -4.34
C VAL A 256 13.42 -14.73 -3.82
N ARG A 257 13.26 -15.96 -4.31
CA ARG A 257 14.11 -17.08 -3.89
C ARG A 257 15.56 -16.88 -4.33
N ARG A 258 15.76 -16.42 -5.58
CA ARG A 258 17.10 -16.15 -6.12
C ARG A 258 17.81 -15.09 -5.29
N GLU A 259 17.14 -13.98 -5.00
CA GLU A 259 17.72 -12.86 -4.25
C GLU A 259 17.99 -13.25 -2.80
N ARG A 260 17.05 -13.89 -2.10
CA ARG A 260 17.26 -14.41 -0.73
C ARG A 260 18.37 -15.43 -0.62
N THR A 261 18.71 -16.11 -1.71
CA THR A 261 19.86 -17.03 -1.76
C THR A 261 21.17 -16.28 -1.98
N ALA A 262 21.17 -15.26 -2.84
CA ALA A 262 22.35 -14.47 -3.16
C ALA A 262 22.69 -13.47 -2.04
N LEU A 263 21.65 -12.85 -1.46
CA LEU A 263 21.75 -11.86 -0.38
C LEU A 263 20.82 -12.26 0.79
N PRO A 264 21.30 -13.12 1.70
CA PRO A 264 20.45 -13.77 2.72
C PRO A 264 20.17 -12.87 3.94
N LEU A 265 19.78 -11.63 3.75
CA LEU A 265 19.57 -10.63 4.81
C LEU A 265 18.53 -11.10 5.85
N LEU A 266 17.35 -11.57 5.41
CA LEU A 266 16.31 -12.05 6.32
C LEU A 266 16.72 -13.28 7.12
N ARG A 267 17.58 -14.17 6.56
CA ARG A 267 18.11 -15.31 7.31
C ARG A 267 19.00 -14.86 8.47
N ASP A 268 19.77 -13.80 8.23
CA ASP A 268 20.79 -13.31 9.17
C ASP A 268 20.24 -12.19 10.07
N GLU A 269 18.95 -11.83 9.91
CA GLU A 269 18.28 -10.84 10.75
C GLU A 269 18.10 -11.36 12.19
N ARG A 270 18.01 -10.45 13.13
CA ARG A 270 17.95 -10.77 14.57
C ARG A 270 16.80 -10.03 15.26
N PRO A 271 15.55 -10.47 15.07
CA PRO A 271 14.37 -9.82 15.63
C PRO A 271 14.44 -9.68 17.16
N GLU A 272 15.00 -10.68 17.87
CA GLU A 272 15.15 -10.65 19.32
C GLU A 272 16.12 -9.54 19.77
N PHE A 273 17.21 -9.30 18.99
CA PHE A 273 18.11 -8.19 19.25
C PHE A 273 17.39 -6.85 19.11
N VAL A 274 16.62 -6.68 18.04
CA VAL A 274 15.82 -5.45 17.79
C VAL A 274 14.83 -5.24 18.94
N LEU A 275 14.06 -6.25 19.31
CA LEU A 275 13.09 -6.20 20.40
C LEU A 275 13.77 -5.77 21.73
N HIS A 276 14.85 -6.44 22.09
CA HIS A 276 15.60 -6.15 23.33
C HIS A 276 16.15 -4.71 23.34
N GLN A 277 16.69 -4.22 22.21
CA GLN A 277 17.17 -2.84 22.14
C GLN A 277 16.04 -1.81 22.22
N LEU A 278 14.90 -2.07 21.59
CA LEU A 278 13.72 -1.21 21.68
C LEU A 278 13.17 -1.16 23.13
N GLU A 279 13.11 -2.28 23.81
CA GLU A 279 12.70 -2.34 25.23
C GLU A 279 13.64 -1.52 26.13
N ARG A 280 14.96 -1.65 25.93
CA ARG A 280 15.95 -0.85 26.65
C ARG A 280 15.75 0.65 26.39
N ILE A 281 15.70 1.06 25.12
CA ILE A 281 15.53 2.47 24.73
C ILE A 281 14.22 3.04 25.29
N THR A 282 13.13 2.26 25.27
CA THR A 282 11.83 2.70 25.79
C THR A 282 11.89 2.91 27.30
N ARG A 283 12.57 2.01 28.05
CA ARG A 283 12.79 2.16 29.50
C ARG A 283 13.63 3.39 29.81
N ASP A 284 14.73 3.59 29.10
CA ASP A 284 15.61 4.75 29.28
C ASP A 284 14.86 6.07 29.07
N HIS A 285 14.04 6.16 28.00
CA HIS A 285 13.23 7.35 27.74
C HIS A 285 12.11 7.59 28.74
N ALA A 286 11.60 6.53 29.39
CA ALA A 286 10.60 6.65 30.46
C ALA A 286 11.20 7.04 31.80
N GLY A 287 12.52 7.21 31.92
CA GLY A 287 13.22 7.47 33.19
C GLY A 287 13.23 6.25 34.13
N LEU A 288 12.98 5.07 33.60
CA LEU A 288 12.98 3.78 34.29
C LEU A 288 14.31 3.04 34.09
N GLY A 289 15.40 3.77 33.85
CA GLY A 289 16.75 3.22 33.72
C GLY A 289 17.16 2.51 35.04
N ASP A 290 17.89 1.42 34.87
CA ASP A 290 18.29 0.53 35.95
C ASP A 290 19.01 1.29 37.06
N ASP A 291 18.33 1.51 38.21
CA ASP A 291 18.94 1.80 39.50
C ASP A 291 19.52 0.49 40.08
N GLU A 292 20.26 -0.29 39.29
CA GLU A 292 21.02 -1.45 39.81
C GLU A 292 22.39 -1.52 39.10
N GLN A 293 23.37 -1.04 39.83
CA GLN A 293 24.77 -1.50 39.76
C GLN A 293 25.02 -2.54 40.83
#